data_a144b838ed0a5bed88debdee07141eda
#
_entry.id   a144b838ed0a5bed88debdee07141eda
#
_cell.length_a   1.000
_cell.length_b   1.000
_cell.length_c   1.000
_cell.angle_alpha   90.00
_cell.angle_beta   90.00
_cell.angle_gamma   90.00
#
_symmetry.space_group_name_H-M   'P 1'
#
loop_
_entity.id
_entity.type
_entity.pdbx_description
1 polymer ?
#
loop_
_entity_poly.entity_id
_entity_poly.type
_entity_poly.pdbx_seq_one_letter_code
_entity_poly.pdbx_strand_id
1 'polypeptide(L)'
;AQALVHKPPVIVLDEPTAGVDVELREHLWDFIGRLHREGRTVILTTHYLEEAQALCSRIAIMKKGEVAALDRTEALLSRFEGRVLRCRLVKGDLPPEAARDLMRRHGNDVTLRIKDADDALLKLESLKAAGAEIENLTVGQPDLEDVFLAVTGGEA
;
A
#
# COMPACT_ATOMS: atom_id res chain seq x y z
N ALA A 1 8.91 26.69 -3.66
CA ALA A 1 10.15 27.28 -4.18
C ALA A 1 10.83 28.20 -3.17
N GLN A 2 10.13 29.16 -2.53
CA GLN A 2 10.76 30.14 -1.59
C GLN A 2 11.39 29.46 -0.37
N ALA A 3 10.74 28.46 0.24
CA ALA A 3 11.24 27.75 1.42
C ALA A 3 12.57 27.00 1.20
N LEU A 4 12.94 26.72 -0.04
CA LEU A 4 14.14 25.96 -0.38
C LEU A 4 15.37 26.85 -0.70
N VAL A 5 15.19 28.16 -0.85
CA VAL A 5 16.26 29.11 -1.20
C VAL A 5 17.39 29.08 -0.17
N HIS A 6 17.04 28.95 1.12
CA HIS A 6 18.02 28.95 2.22
C HIS A 6 18.63 27.56 2.47
N LYS A 7 18.36 26.59 1.61
CA LYS A 7 18.86 25.20 1.72
C LYS A 7 18.71 24.63 3.13
N PRO A 8 17.49 24.59 3.71
CA PRO A 8 17.30 24.10 5.07
C PRO A 8 17.70 22.62 5.19
N PRO A 9 18.21 22.18 6.35
CA PRO A 9 18.55 20.78 6.57
C PRO A 9 17.32 19.88 6.73
N VAL A 10 16.19 20.45 7.15
CA VAL A 10 14.89 19.77 7.32
C VAL A 10 13.84 20.49 6.49
N ILE A 11 13.08 19.72 5.73
CA ILE A 11 11.99 20.19 4.87
C ILE A 11 10.73 19.46 5.28
N VAL A 12 9.64 20.21 5.52
CA VAL A 12 8.32 19.65 5.80
C VAL A 12 7.41 19.95 4.61
N LEU A 13 6.80 18.91 4.05
CA LEU A 13 5.88 18.98 2.92
C LEU A 13 4.53 18.44 3.37
N ASP A 14 3.51 19.25 3.25
CA ASP A 14 2.13 18.85 3.56
C ASP A 14 1.38 18.59 2.26
N GLU A 15 0.98 17.32 2.05
CA GLU A 15 0.26 16.85 0.85
C GLU A 15 0.89 17.35 -0.47
N PRO A 16 2.19 17.11 -0.74
CA PRO A 16 2.92 17.82 -1.80
C PRO A 16 2.39 17.54 -3.21
N THR A 17 1.68 16.44 -3.42
CA THR A 17 1.13 16.04 -4.73
C THR A 17 -0.40 16.11 -4.80
N ALA A 18 -1.06 16.67 -3.79
CA ALA A 18 -2.52 16.78 -3.81
C ALA A 18 -2.99 17.69 -4.96
N GLY A 19 -3.92 17.17 -5.76
CA GLY A 19 -4.49 17.90 -6.89
C GLY A 19 -3.57 18.09 -8.10
N VAL A 20 -2.46 17.35 -8.15
CA VAL A 20 -1.47 17.40 -9.23
C VAL A 20 -1.71 16.25 -10.21
N ASP A 21 -1.53 16.50 -11.51
CA ASP A 21 -1.59 15.45 -12.53
C ASP A 21 -0.45 14.44 -12.41
N VAL A 22 -0.56 13.31 -13.10
CA VAL A 22 0.37 12.19 -12.97
C VAL A 22 1.80 12.57 -13.37
N GLU A 23 1.98 13.31 -14.47
CA GLU A 23 3.30 13.69 -14.99
C GLU A 23 4.03 14.64 -14.01
N LEU A 24 3.32 15.64 -13.51
CA LEU A 24 3.88 16.57 -12.55
C LEU A 24 4.15 15.89 -11.19
N ARG A 25 3.34 14.88 -10.81
CA ARG A 25 3.58 14.08 -9.60
C ARG A 25 4.92 13.33 -9.68
N GLU A 26 5.20 12.67 -10.79
CA GLU A 26 6.48 11.98 -10.99
C GLU A 26 7.67 12.94 -10.90
N HIS A 27 7.57 14.11 -11.52
CA HIS A 27 8.60 15.14 -11.41
C HIS A 27 8.82 15.64 -9.99
N LEU A 28 7.74 15.78 -9.19
CA LEU A 28 7.82 16.14 -7.77
C LEU A 28 8.47 15.01 -6.94
N TRP A 29 8.16 13.78 -7.21
CA TRP A 29 8.79 12.62 -6.55
C TRP A 29 10.29 12.59 -6.82
N ASP A 30 10.71 12.77 -8.06
CA ASP A 30 12.12 12.85 -8.44
C ASP A 30 12.83 14.02 -7.74
N PHE A 31 12.16 15.15 -7.64
CA PHE A 31 12.69 16.32 -6.95
C PHE A 31 12.86 16.06 -5.44
N ILE A 32 11.86 15.48 -4.77
CA ILE A 32 11.93 15.10 -3.35
C ILE A 32 13.05 14.10 -3.11
N GLY A 33 13.14 13.07 -3.96
CA GLY A 33 14.21 12.07 -3.89
C GLY A 33 15.60 12.67 -4.07
N ARG A 34 15.75 13.70 -4.92
CA ARG A 34 17.01 14.45 -5.08
C ARG A 34 17.38 15.21 -3.82
N LEU A 35 16.44 15.91 -3.20
CA LEU A 35 16.66 16.63 -1.94
C LEU A 35 17.16 15.68 -0.83
N HIS A 36 16.59 14.50 -0.76
CA HIS A 36 17.03 13.48 0.19
C HIS A 36 18.44 12.96 -0.12
N ARG A 37 18.77 12.67 -1.38
CA ARG A 37 20.13 12.28 -1.80
C ARG A 37 21.17 13.37 -1.55
N GLU A 38 20.79 14.63 -1.53
CA GLU A 38 21.63 15.77 -1.15
C GLU A 38 21.87 15.87 0.37
N GLY A 39 21.37 14.90 1.16
CA GLY A 39 21.57 14.82 2.62
C GLY A 39 20.56 15.62 3.44
N ARG A 40 19.42 16.02 2.86
CA ARG A 40 18.37 16.72 3.61
C ARG A 40 17.41 15.73 4.23
N THR A 41 16.88 16.07 5.38
CA THR A 41 15.75 15.35 5.99
C THR A 41 14.45 15.89 5.40
N VAL A 42 13.66 15.02 4.78
CA VAL A 42 12.33 15.37 4.27
C VAL A 42 11.28 14.67 5.10
N ILE A 43 10.35 15.43 5.64
CA ILE A 43 9.15 14.94 6.31
C ILE A 43 7.99 15.32 5.40
N LEU A 44 7.17 14.34 5.00
CA LEU A 44 5.97 14.61 4.21
C LEU A 44 4.74 14.00 4.86
N THR A 45 3.61 14.67 4.71
CA THR A 45 2.30 14.10 4.99
C THR A 45 1.63 13.78 3.67
N THR A 46 0.93 12.67 3.60
CA THR A 46 0.17 12.28 2.41
C THR A 46 -0.93 11.29 2.78
N HIS A 47 -2.01 11.29 2.04
CA HIS A 47 -3.01 10.22 2.05
C HIS A 47 -2.83 9.24 0.88
N TYR A 48 -1.86 9.49 0.01
CA TYR A 48 -1.49 8.57 -1.07
C TYR A 48 -0.45 7.56 -0.57
N LEU A 49 -0.90 6.34 -0.28
CA LEU A 49 -0.03 5.28 0.26
C LEU A 49 1.08 4.89 -0.70
N GLU A 50 0.82 4.95 -2.00
CA GLU A 50 1.82 4.74 -3.06
C GLU A 50 2.97 5.75 -2.96
N GLU A 51 2.65 7.04 -2.75
CA GLU A 51 3.65 8.10 -2.55
C GLU A 51 4.51 7.83 -1.32
N ALA A 52 3.88 7.49 -0.19
CA ALA A 52 4.59 7.16 1.03
C ALA A 52 5.51 5.95 0.83
N GLN A 53 5.03 4.91 0.15
CA GLN A 53 5.81 3.69 -0.13
C GLN A 53 7.01 3.97 -1.06
N ALA A 54 6.83 4.82 -2.07
CA ALA A 54 7.88 5.13 -3.05
C ALA A 54 8.97 6.06 -2.51
N LEU A 55 8.60 7.04 -1.67
CA LEU A 55 9.50 8.11 -1.25
C LEU A 55 10.07 7.96 0.15
N CYS A 56 9.36 7.29 1.06
CA CYS A 56 9.70 7.30 2.48
C CYS A 56 10.46 6.05 2.90
N SER A 57 11.61 6.23 3.53
CA SER A 57 12.37 5.14 4.17
C SER A 57 11.76 4.74 5.52
N ARG A 58 10.99 5.63 6.16
CA ARG A 58 10.23 5.39 7.40
C ARG A 58 8.86 5.99 7.27
N ILE A 59 7.86 5.30 7.79
CA ILE A 59 6.45 5.71 7.71
C ILE A 59 5.82 5.63 9.10
N ALA A 60 5.09 6.69 9.46
CA ALA A 60 4.18 6.72 10.58
C ALA A 60 2.73 6.63 10.06
N ILE A 61 2.02 5.58 10.42
CA ILE A 61 0.59 5.45 10.15
C ILE A 61 -0.18 6.10 11.31
N MET A 62 -1.00 7.08 10.97
CA MET A 62 -1.81 7.82 11.94
C MET A 62 -3.25 7.32 11.92
N LYS A 63 -3.85 7.12 13.10
CA LYS A 63 -5.28 6.83 13.27
C LYS A 63 -5.85 7.65 14.42
N LYS A 64 -6.90 8.44 14.17
CA LYS A 64 -7.59 9.27 15.19
C LYS A 64 -6.65 10.17 15.99
N GLY A 65 -5.61 10.71 15.35
CA GLY A 65 -4.63 11.61 16.01
C GLY A 65 -3.48 10.90 16.73
N GLU A 66 -3.47 9.57 16.75
CA GLU A 66 -2.42 8.78 17.39
C GLU A 66 -1.57 8.05 16.34
N VAL A 67 -0.32 7.74 16.68
CA VAL A 67 0.57 6.92 15.86
C VAL A 67 0.21 5.45 16.06
N ALA A 68 -0.48 4.86 15.10
CA ALA A 68 -0.88 3.45 15.12
C ALA A 68 0.29 2.51 14.76
N ALA A 69 1.20 2.95 13.88
CA ALA A 69 2.43 2.25 13.57
C ALA A 69 3.52 3.23 13.14
N LEU A 70 4.77 2.93 13.48
CA LEU A 70 5.94 3.68 13.05
C LEU A 70 7.11 2.71 12.85
N ASP A 71 7.58 2.59 11.63
CA ASP A 71 8.75 1.77 11.32
C ASP A 71 9.36 2.15 9.96
N ARG A 72 10.44 1.45 9.57
CA ARG A 72 10.95 1.47 8.20
C ARG A 72 9.91 0.90 7.25
N THR A 73 9.84 1.43 6.04
CA THR A 73 8.89 0.98 5.01
C THR A 73 9.00 -0.52 4.76
N GLU A 74 10.22 -1.03 4.59
CA GLU A 74 10.48 -2.46 4.43
C GLU A 74 10.02 -3.29 5.64
N ALA A 75 10.23 -2.80 6.86
CA ALA A 75 9.82 -3.49 8.08
C ALA A 75 8.29 -3.52 8.23
N LEU A 76 7.59 -2.45 7.84
CA LEU A 76 6.13 -2.43 7.81
C LEU A 76 5.58 -3.45 6.82
N LEU A 77 6.13 -3.52 5.61
CA LEU A 77 5.73 -4.49 4.60
C LEU A 77 6.03 -5.93 5.03
N SER A 78 7.19 -6.17 5.66
CA SER A 78 7.61 -7.51 6.11
C SER A 78 6.86 -8.02 7.35
N ARG A 79 6.15 -7.16 8.10
CA ARG A 79 5.26 -7.61 9.20
C ARG A 79 4.13 -8.50 8.69
N PHE A 80 3.80 -8.39 7.42
CA PHE A 80 2.87 -9.28 6.74
C PHE A 80 3.66 -10.46 6.18
N GLU A 81 3.86 -11.49 7.00
CA GLU A 81 4.42 -12.76 6.54
C GLU A 81 3.52 -13.35 5.45
N GLY A 82 4.13 -13.74 4.32
CA GLY A 82 3.46 -14.35 3.19
C GLY A 82 3.39 -13.44 1.97
N ARG A 83 2.53 -13.84 1.06
CA ARG A 83 2.24 -13.15 -0.19
C ARG A 83 0.76 -12.81 -0.25
N VAL A 84 0.39 -12.07 -1.27
CA VAL A 84 -1.01 -11.77 -1.55
C VAL A 84 -1.40 -12.29 -2.93
N LEU A 85 -2.61 -12.82 -2.99
CA LEU A 85 -3.30 -13.17 -4.22
C LEU A 85 -4.32 -12.07 -4.48
N ARG A 86 -4.15 -11.32 -5.56
CA ARG A 86 -5.11 -10.31 -6.01
C ARG A 86 -5.84 -10.81 -7.23
N CYS A 87 -7.15 -10.71 -7.24
CA CYS A 87 -7.97 -11.06 -8.40
C CYS A 87 -9.27 -10.26 -8.41
N ARG A 88 -9.90 -10.22 -9.59
CA ARG A 88 -11.24 -9.68 -9.78
C ARG A 88 -12.24 -10.82 -9.93
N LEU A 89 -13.30 -10.81 -9.11
CA LEU A 89 -14.43 -11.73 -9.22
C LEU A 89 -15.44 -11.13 -10.20
N VAL A 90 -15.50 -11.66 -11.41
CA VAL A 90 -16.48 -11.22 -12.41
C VAL A 90 -17.86 -11.77 -12.08
N LYS A 91 -17.91 -12.99 -11.54
CA LYS A 91 -19.11 -13.70 -11.14
C LYS A 91 -18.84 -14.56 -9.91
N GLY A 92 -19.87 -14.82 -9.12
CA GLY A 92 -19.78 -15.56 -7.88
C GLY A 92 -19.32 -14.70 -6.71
N ASP A 93 -19.05 -15.33 -5.58
CA ASP A 93 -18.56 -14.68 -4.37
C ASP A 93 -17.48 -15.52 -3.70
N LEU A 94 -16.85 -14.97 -2.66
CA LEU A 94 -15.84 -15.66 -1.88
C LEU A 94 -16.46 -16.80 -1.08
N PRO A 95 -15.96 -18.04 -1.23
CA PRO A 95 -16.37 -19.11 -0.34
C PRO A 95 -15.88 -18.84 1.09
N PRO A 96 -16.58 -19.39 2.12
CA PRO A 96 -16.26 -19.13 3.53
C PRO A 96 -14.82 -19.44 3.91
N GLU A 97 -14.18 -20.39 3.23
CA GLU A 97 -12.77 -20.74 3.44
C GLU A 97 -11.82 -19.66 2.96
N ALA A 98 -12.05 -19.10 1.77
CA ALA A 98 -11.24 -18.01 1.24
C ALA A 98 -11.52 -16.66 1.96
N ALA A 99 -12.74 -16.48 2.45
CA ALA A 99 -13.13 -15.28 3.21
C ALA A 99 -12.34 -15.10 4.52
N ARG A 100 -11.81 -16.18 5.11
CA ARG A 100 -10.95 -16.11 6.31
C ARG A 100 -9.62 -15.42 6.06
N ASP A 101 -9.12 -15.50 4.84
CA ASP A 101 -7.85 -14.92 4.42
C ASP A 101 -8.03 -13.62 3.63
N LEU A 102 -9.26 -13.09 3.61
CA LEU A 102 -9.57 -11.82 2.96
C LEU A 102 -8.87 -10.68 3.70
N MET A 103 -7.98 -9.98 3.00
CA MET A 103 -7.30 -8.79 3.50
C MET A 103 -8.03 -7.52 3.06
N ARG A 104 -8.46 -7.50 1.79
CA ARG A 104 -9.11 -6.33 1.20
C ARG A 104 -10.15 -6.76 0.16
N ARG A 105 -11.27 -6.02 0.13
CA ARG A 105 -12.26 -6.13 -0.93
C ARG A 105 -12.70 -4.73 -1.34
N HIS A 106 -12.57 -4.42 -2.62
CA HIS A 106 -13.08 -3.21 -3.21
C HIS A 106 -13.96 -3.57 -4.42
N GLY A 107 -15.27 -3.55 -4.21
CA GLY A 107 -16.21 -4.05 -5.22
C GLY A 107 -15.95 -5.53 -5.55
N ASN A 108 -15.54 -5.77 -6.80
CA ASN A 108 -15.20 -7.10 -7.30
C ASN A 108 -13.71 -7.47 -7.12
N ASP A 109 -12.86 -6.52 -6.82
CA ASP A 109 -11.43 -6.77 -6.60
C ASP A 109 -11.22 -7.27 -5.17
N VAL A 110 -10.54 -8.41 -5.06
CA VAL A 110 -10.25 -9.06 -3.78
C VAL A 110 -8.76 -9.33 -3.62
N THR A 111 -8.26 -9.12 -2.41
CA THR A 111 -6.89 -9.43 -2.01
C THR A 111 -6.97 -10.46 -0.89
N LEU A 112 -6.37 -11.62 -1.11
CA LEU A 112 -6.32 -12.72 -0.16
C LEU A 112 -4.88 -12.93 0.31
N ARG A 113 -4.69 -13.20 1.59
CA ARG A 113 -3.41 -13.65 2.12
C ARG A 113 -3.12 -15.06 1.64
N ILE A 114 -1.88 -15.30 1.23
CA ILE A 114 -1.38 -16.63 0.88
C ILE A 114 -0.02 -16.86 1.54
N LYS A 115 0.28 -18.11 1.84
CA LYS A 115 1.56 -18.51 2.42
C LYS A 115 2.62 -18.68 1.32
N ASP A 116 2.27 -19.43 0.29
CA ASP A 116 3.13 -19.84 -0.80
C ASP A 116 2.32 -20.06 -2.09
N ALA A 117 2.97 -20.59 -3.11
CA ALA A 117 2.34 -20.86 -4.41
C ALA A 117 1.28 -21.98 -4.33
N ASP A 118 1.51 -22.98 -3.49
CA ASP A 118 0.56 -24.11 -3.33
C ASP A 118 -0.73 -23.63 -2.64
N ASP A 119 -0.62 -22.79 -1.63
CA ASP A 119 -1.77 -22.15 -0.98
C ASP A 119 -2.54 -21.25 -1.96
N ALA A 120 -1.84 -20.55 -2.86
CA ALA A 120 -2.50 -19.78 -3.91
C ALA A 120 -3.33 -20.67 -4.85
N LEU A 121 -2.79 -21.82 -5.26
CA LEU A 121 -3.50 -22.78 -6.11
C LEU A 121 -4.74 -23.34 -5.42
N LEU A 122 -4.63 -23.74 -4.15
CA LEU A 122 -5.75 -24.23 -3.35
C LEU A 122 -6.88 -23.19 -3.25
N LYS A 123 -6.54 -21.92 -3.03
CA LYS A 123 -7.52 -20.83 -2.98
C LYS A 123 -8.19 -20.61 -4.34
N LEU A 124 -7.43 -20.67 -5.43
CA LEU A 124 -7.98 -20.56 -6.78
C LEU A 124 -8.92 -21.71 -7.12
N GLU A 125 -8.58 -22.94 -6.74
CA GLU A 125 -9.44 -24.12 -6.90
C GLU A 125 -10.73 -23.96 -6.10
N SER A 126 -10.64 -23.50 -4.85
CA SER A 126 -11.81 -23.24 -4.00
C SER A 126 -12.73 -22.17 -4.60
N LEU A 127 -12.18 -21.07 -5.13
CA LEU A 127 -12.94 -20.02 -5.82
C LEU A 127 -13.66 -20.58 -7.05
N LYS A 128 -12.96 -21.36 -7.89
CA LYS A 128 -13.55 -21.99 -9.08
C LYS A 128 -14.62 -22.99 -8.72
N ALA A 129 -14.39 -23.83 -7.69
CA ALA A 129 -15.38 -24.80 -7.21
C ALA A 129 -16.66 -24.14 -6.69
N ALA A 130 -16.54 -22.92 -6.13
CA ALA A 130 -17.66 -22.09 -5.71
C ALA A 130 -18.36 -21.37 -6.89
N GLY A 131 -17.93 -21.61 -8.15
CA GLY A 131 -18.50 -21.01 -9.34
C GLY A 131 -18.04 -19.57 -9.62
N ALA A 132 -16.93 -19.13 -9.01
CA ALA A 132 -16.38 -17.83 -9.28
C ALA A 132 -15.66 -17.78 -10.63
N GLU A 133 -15.93 -16.73 -11.41
CA GLU A 133 -15.17 -16.39 -12.61
C GLU A 133 -14.15 -15.30 -12.21
N ILE A 134 -12.87 -15.55 -12.52
CA ILE A 134 -11.74 -14.75 -12.04
C ILE A 134 -11.04 -14.10 -13.22
N GLU A 135 -10.75 -12.81 -13.09
CA GLU A 135 -9.90 -12.02 -13.99
C GLU A 135 -8.77 -11.33 -13.21
N ASN A 136 -7.78 -10.84 -13.95
CA ASN A 136 -6.67 -10.00 -13.44
C ASN A 136 -5.94 -10.64 -12.23
N LEU A 137 -5.64 -11.93 -12.36
CA LEU A 137 -4.95 -12.69 -11.32
C LEU A 137 -3.49 -12.26 -11.18
N THR A 138 -3.10 -11.84 -9.98
CA THR A 138 -1.70 -11.56 -9.64
C THR A 138 -1.33 -12.16 -8.29
N VAL A 139 -0.09 -12.62 -8.18
CA VAL A 139 0.53 -13.04 -6.92
C VAL A 139 1.74 -12.15 -6.66
N GLY A 140 1.78 -11.50 -5.52
CA GLY A 140 2.82 -10.53 -5.21
C GLY A 140 3.11 -10.38 -3.72
N GLN A 141 3.90 -9.38 -3.40
CA GLN A 141 4.12 -8.93 -2.04
C GLN A 141 2.95 -8.03 -1.59
N PRO A 142 2.68 -7.95 -0.28
CA PRO A 142 1.79 -6.93 0.27
C PRO A 142 2.30 -5.53 -0.06
N ASP A 143 1.40 -4.60 -0.25
CA ASP A 143 1.69 -3.17 -0.38
C ASP A 143 1.35 -2.41 0.92
N LEU A 144 1.68 -1.12 0.93
CA LEU A 144 1.42 -0.30 2.11
C LEU A 144 -0.08 -0.14 2.39
N GLU A 145 -0.94 -0.29 1.39
CA GLU A 145 -2.39 -0.25 1.56
C GLU A 145 -2.88 -1.47 2.33
N ASP A 146 -2.32 -2.66 2.04
CA ASP A 146 -2.62 -3.88 2.79
C ASP A 146 -2.22 -3.72 4.27
N VAL A 147 -1.04 -3.11 4.52
CA VAL A 147 -0.55 -2.78 5.88
C VAL A 147 -1.47 -1.78 6.58
N PHE A 148 -1.82 -0.70 5.90
CA PHE A 148 -2.67 0.36 6.44
C PHE A 148 -4.03 -0.18 6.90
N LEU A 149 -4.70 -0.95 6.07
CA LEU A 149 -6.00 -1.55 6.40
C LEU A 149 -5.92 -2.50 7.60
N ALA A 150 -4.86 -3.29 7.68
CA ALA A 150 -4.68 -4.19 8.82
C ALA A 150 -4.39 -3.45 10.13
N VAL A 151 -3.57 -2.39 10.10
CA VAL A 151 -3.23 -1.58 11.28
C VAL A 151 -4.44 -0.73 11.72
N THR A 152 -5.23 -0.24 10.78
CA THR A 152 -6.39 0.61 11.06
C THR A 152 -7.69 -0.17 11.29
N GLY A 153 -7.71 -1.49 11.09
CA GLY A 153 -8.89 -2.34 11.28
C GLY A 153 -9.91 -2.22 10.15
N GLY A 154 -9.47 -1.82 8.94
CA GLY A 154 -10.33 -1.74 7.75
C GLY A 154 -11.38 -0.62 7.78
N GLU A 155 -11.32 0.27 8.76
CA GLU A 155 -12.12 1.50 8.80
C GLU A 155 -11.34 2.61 8.08
N ALA A 156 -11.63 2.79 6.80
CA ALA A 156 -11.27 3.98 6.01
C ALA A 156 -12.52 4.70 5.59
#